data_d4b2b5db3c9ed78a0f67b88fe7f67350
#
_entry.id   d4b2b5db3c9ed78a0f67b88fe7f67350
#
_cell.length_a   1.000
_cell.length_b   1.000
_cell.length_c   1.000
_cell.angle_alpha   90.00
_cell.angle_beta   90.00
_cell.angle_gamma   90.00
#
_symmetry.space_group_name_H-M   'P 1'
#
loop_
_entity.id
_entity.type
_entity.pdbx_description
1 polymer ?
#
loop_
_entity_poly.entity_id
_entity_poly.type
_entity_poly.pdbx_seq_one_letter_code
_entity_poly.pdbx_strand_id
1 'polypeptide(L)'
;VVDEVLAVGDAEFQRKCIGKMNDVAQQGRTVLFVSHNMSAILRLTQEAIVLNKGQLIKRAPTPEAVDFYLSSGQAESGERVWEADEVSQASEPFRPVSIRIKERSGKVTDTVRSTEPVIIEFEYQLDAPVTGLRVGMYLNTMRGEYVFTAFDTDDAKQFEQFGARAAGRYVSRCEIPADLFNEGRYYLGVNASSFGVKRYFMDENAISFNVDISGAPGTQWPELRQGP
;
A
#
# COMPACT_ATOMS: atom_id res chain seq x y z
N VAL A 1 -24.07 -1.36 -14.01
CA VAL A 1 -22.63 -1.27 -13.78
C VAL A 1 -22.37 0.09 -13.15
N VAL A 2 -21.58 0.12 -12.10
CA VAL A 2 -21.13 1.32 -11.38
C VAL A 2 -19.61 1.31 -11.46
N ASP A 3 -19.04 2.31 -12.15
CA ASP A 3 -17.63 2.41 -12.43
C ASP A 3 -17.08 3.69 -11.78
N GLU A 4 -16.17 3.54 -10.85
CA GLU A 4 -15.41 4.59 -10.11
C GLU A 4 -16.21 5.81 -9.56
N VAL A 5 -17.54 5.80 -9.65
CA VAL A 5 -18.41 6.94 -9.29
C VAL A 5 -18.30 7.32 -7.79
N LEU A 6 -17.78 6.42 -6.95
CA LEU A 6 -17.62 6.68 -5.51
C LEU A 6 -16.33 7.46 -5.16
N ALA A 7 -15.45 7.68 -6.13
CA ALA A 7 -14.23 8.47 -5.93
C ALA A 7 -14.46 9.98 -6.05
N VAL A 8 -15.62 10.42 -6.57
CA VAL A 8 -15.94 11.82 -6.81
C VAL A 8 -17.08 12.25 -5.89
N GLY A 9 -16.85 13.28 -5.08
CA GLY A 9 -17.85 13.86 -4.19
C GLY A 9 -17.42 13.88 -2.72
N ASP A 10 -18.18 14.62 -1.91
CA ASP A 10 -18.00 14.64 -0.46
C ASP A 10 -18.49 13.36 0.22
N ALA A 11 -18.16 13.19 1.50
CA ALA A 11 -18.53 12.00 2.27
C ALA A 11 -20.07 11.81 2.38
N GLU A 12 -20.86 12.87 2.24
CA GLU A 12 -22.33 12.79 2.26
C GLU A 12 -22.86 12.22 0.95
N PHE A 13 -22.33 12.68 -0.17
CA PHE A 13 -22.67 12.15 -1.49
C PHE A 13 -22.29 10.68 -1.63
N GLN A 14 -21.09 10.31 -1.17
CA GLN A 14 -20.65 8.91 -1.16
C GLN A 14 -21.60 8.01 -0.36
N ARG A 15 -22.03 8.44 0.85
CA ARG A 15 -23.03 7.68 1.64
C ARG A 15 -24.37 7.53 0.93
N LYS A 16 -24.85 8.58 0.26
CA LYS A 16 -26.10 8.51 -0.53
C LYS A 16 -26.00 7.53 -1.70
N CYS A 17 -24.87 7.54 -2.40
CA CYS A 17 -24.62 6.59 -3.50
C CYS A 17 -24.61 5.13 -2.99
N ILE A 18 -23.90 4.88 -1.89
CA ILE A 18 -23.85 3.55 -1.24
C ILE A 18 -25.25 3.08 -0.81
N GLY A 19 -26.04 3.97 -0.15
CA GLY A 19 -27.42 3.66 0.23
C GLY A 19 -28.27 3.28 -0.97
N LYS A 20 -28.19 4.03 -2.06
CA LYS A 20 -28.95 3.74 -3.29
C LYS A 20 -28.55 2.43 -3.94
N MET A 21 -27.27 2.06 -3.90
CA MET A 21 -26.80 0.77 -4.41
C MET A 21 -27.39 -0.40 -3.61
N ASN A 22 -27.42 -0.28 -2.28
CA ASN A 22 -28.04 -1.28 -1.42
C ASN A 22 -29.55 -1.43 -1.70
N ASP A 23 -30.27 -0.32 -1.89
CA ASP A 23 -31.69 -0.36 -2.22
C ASP A 23 -31.96 -1.12 -3.54
N VAL A 24 -31.12 -0.86 -4.54
CA VAL A 24 -31.21 -1.53 -5.85
C VAL A 24 -30.89 -3.03 -5.75
N ALA A 25 -29.90 -3.39 -4.94
CA ALA A 25 -29.55 -4.80 -4.69
C ALA A 25 -30.68 -5.54 -3.94
N GLN A 26 -31.31 -4.89 -2.95
CA GLN A 26 -32.47 -5.45 -2.24
C GLN A 26 -33.69 -5.66 -3.13
N GLN A 27 -33.82 -4.94 -4.24
CA GLN A 27 -34.84 -5.16 -5.26
C GLN A 27 -34.57 -6.37 -6.17
N GLY A 28 -33.55 -7.19 -5.85
CA GLY A 28 -33.17 -8.38 -6.61
C GLY A 28 -32.39 -8.10 -7.90
N ARG A 29 -31.87 -6.89 -8.06
CA ARG A 29 -31.05 -6.54 -9.23
C ARG A 29 -29.56 -6.82 -8.96
N THR A 30 -28.89 -7.41 -9.93
CA THR A 30 -27.44 -7.59 -9.88
C THR A 30 -26.74 -6.24 -10.11
N VAL A 31 -25.89 -5.84 -9.18
CA VAL A 31 -25.05 -4.64 -9.28
C VAL A 31 -23.62 -5.08 -9.55
N LEU A 32 -23.02 -4.60 -10.64
CA LEU A 32 -21.60 -4.75 -10.92
C LEU A 32 -20.92 -3.46 -10.50
N PHE A 33 -20.01 -3.56 -9.54
CA PHE A 33 -19.25 -2.46 -8.98
C PHE A 33 -17.78 -2.61 -9.39
N VAL A 34 -17.20 -1.58 -10.02
CA VAL A 34 -15.79 -1.54 -10.42
C VAL A 34 -15.12 -0.42 -9.66
N SER A 35 -14.04 -0.73 -8.96
CA SER A 35 -13.29 0.26 -8.18
C SER A 35 -11.87 -0.24 -7.92
N HIS A 36 -10.93 0.67 -7.78
CA HIS A 36 -9.60 0.42 -7.23
C HIS A 36 -9.56 0.61 -5.69
N ASN A 37 -10.65 1.07 -5.07
CA ASN A 37 -10.75 1.24 -3.62
C ASN A 37 -11.17 -0.10 -2.97
N MET A 38 -10.19 -0.83 -2.43
CA MET A 38 -10.41 -2.14 -1.82
C MET A 38 -11.33 -2.08 -0.59
N SER A 39 -11.26 -1.00 0.20
CA SER A 39 -12.19 -0.75 1.30
C SER A 39 -13.65 -0.68 0.85
N ALA A 40 -13.90 0.00 -0.27
CA ALA A 40 -15.25 0.08 -0.84
C ALA A 40 -15.71 -1.27 -1.35
N ILE A 41 -14.85 -2.01 -2.06
CA ILE A 41 -15.13 -3.36 -2.56
C ILE A 41 -15.48 -4.29 -1.39
N LEU A 42 -14.66 -4.33 -0.34
CA LEU A 42 -14.88 -5.19 0.84
C LEU A 42 -16.20 -4.89 1.57
N ARG A 43 -16.64 -3.63 1.59
CA ARG A 43 -17.89 -3.23 2.28
C ARG A 43 -19.14 -3.42 1.45
N LEU A 44 -19.03 -3.32 0.11
CA LEU A 44 -20.17 -3.20 -0.77
C LEU A 44 -20.49 -4.48 -1.56
N THR A 45 -19.56 -5.43 -1.61
CA THR A 45 -19.72 -6.65 -2.39
C THR A 45 -19.55 -7.89 -1.53
N GLN A 46 -20.24 -8.97 -1.90
CA GLN A 46 -20.13 -10.29 -1.26
C GLN A 46 -19.17 -11.20 -2.03
N GLU A 47 -19.11 -11.01 -3.33
CA GLU A 47 -18.28 -11.76 -4.26
C GLU A 47 -17.56 -10.78 -5.18
N ALA A 48 -16.33 -11.08 -5.54
CA ALA A 48 -15.55 -10.29 -6.45
C ALA A 48 -14.92 -11.13 -7.56
N ILE A 49 -14.66 -10.46 -8.66
CA ILE A 49 -14.04 -11.03 -9.87
C ILE A 49 -12.74 -10.25 -10.11
N VAL A 50 -11.64 -10.98 -10.22
CA VAL A 50 -10.34 -10.42 -10.60
C VAL A 50 -10.13 -10.64 -12.09
N LEU A 51 -9.89 -9.56 -12.81
CA LEU A 51 -9.58 -9.57 -14.24
C LEU A 51 -8.12 -9.16 -14.46
N ASN A 52 -7.44 -9.84 -15.40
CA ASN A 52 -6.13 -9.45 -15.87
C ASN A 52 -6.11 -9.52 -17.39
N LYS A 53 -5.74 -8.42 -18.06
CA LYS A 53 -5.71 -8.32 -19.54
C LYS A 53 -7.00 -8.83 -20.20
N GLY A 54 -8.17 -8.53 -19.61
CA GLY A 54 -9.48 -8.94 -20.10
C GLY A 54 -9.87 -10.40 -19.79
N GLN A 55 -9.03 -11.17 -19.13
CA GLN A 55 -9.32 -12.55 -18.75
C GLN A 55 -9.74 -12.63 -17.28
N LEU A 56 -10.72 -13.47 -16.99
CA LEU A 56 -11.11 -13.79 -15.63
C LEU A 56 -10.04 -14.71 -14.99
N ILE A 57 -9.37 -14.17 -13.96
CA ILE A 57 -8.31 -14.90 -13.25
C ILE A 57 -8.86 -15.59 -12.01
N LYS A 58 -9.71 -14.89 -11.25
CA LYS A 58 -10.32 -15.43 -10.04
C LYS A 58 -11.73 -14.90 -9.85
N ARG A 59 -12.61 -15.76 -9.31
CA ARG A 59 -13.92 -15.41 -8.76
C ARG A 59 -14.03 -16.06 -7.39
N ALA A 60 -14.26 -15.27 -6.34
CA ALA A 60 -14.27 -15.75 -4.96
C ALA A 60 -15.08 -14.79 -4.06
N PRO A 61 -15.37 -15.17 -2.80
CA PRO A 61 -15.81 -14.24 -1.78
C PRO A 61 -14.89 -13.01 -1.74
N THR A 62 -15.47 -11.84 -1.54
CA THR A 62 -14.74 -10.56 -1.68
C THR A 62 -13.41 -10.51 -0.91
N PRO A 63 -13.32 -10.92 0.38
CA PRO A 63 -12.04 -10.86 1.10
C PRO A 63 -10.95 -11.70 0.42
N GLU A 64 -11.29 -12.90 -0.03
CA GLU A 64 -10.36 -13.80 -0.71
C GLU A 64 -9.91 -13.28 -2.09
N ALA A 65 -10.84 -12.68 -2.84
CA ALA A 65 -10.53 -12.10 -4.14
C ALA A 65 -9.65 -10.84 -4.00
N VAL A 66 -9.90 -10.03 -2.99
CA VAL A 66 -9.09 -8.83 -2.68
C VAL A 66 -7.68 -9.25 -2.25
N ASP A 67 -7.54 -10.23 -1.35
CA ASP A 67 -6.23 -10.74 -0.95
C ASP A 67 -5.46 -11.30 -2.15
N PHE A 68 -6.12 -12.11 -2.99
CA PHE A 68 -5.53 -12.61 -4.23
C PHE A 68 -5.09 -11.46 -5.16
N TYR A 69 -5.93 -10.44 -5.36
CA TYR A 69 -5.61 -9.31 -6.23
C TYR A 69 -4.40 -8.53 -5.71
N LEU A 70 -4.37 -8.24 -4.42
CA LEU A 70 -3.28 -7.49 -3.78
C LEU A 70 -1.98 -8.31 -3.71
N SER A 71 -2.07 -9.65 -3.61
CA SER A 71 -0.89 -10.51 -3.65
C SER A 71 -0.44 -10.89 -5.07
N SER A 72 -1.31 -10.72 -6.08
CA SER A 72 -0.98 -11.02 -7.46
C SER A 72 0.04 -10.02 -8.03
N GLY A 73 1.28 -10.47 -8.17
CA GLY A 73 2.39 -9.65 -8.65
C GLY A 73 3.37 -9.19 -7.56
N GLN A 74 3.12 -9.55 -6.30
CA GLN A 74 4.06 -9.32 -5.21
C GLN A 74 4.88 -10.58 -4.94
N ALA A 75 6.19 -10.40 -4.83
CA ALA A 75 7.06 -11.48 -4.41
C ALA A 75 6.75 -11.85 -2.94
N GLU A 76 6.53 -13.13 -2.66
CA GLU A 76 6.44 -13.68 -1.29
C GLU A 76 7.80 -13.67 -0.56
N SER A 77 8.75 -12.88 -1.06
CA SER A 77 10.15 -12.90 -0.62
C SER A 77 10.53 -11.74 0.30
N GLY A 78 9.60 -10.85 0.64
CA GLY A 78 9.93 -9.62 1.39
C GLY A 78 10.77 -8.61 0.59
N GLU A 79 10.94 -8.83 -0.70
CA GLU A 79 11.63 -7.94 -1.64
C GLU A 79 10.86 -7.83 -2.96
N ARG A 80 10.78 -6.62 -3.50
CA ARG A 80 10.38 -6.35 -4.87
C ARG A 80 11.43 -5.54 -5.58
N VAL A 81 11.72 -5.91 -6.81
CA VAL A 81 12.58 -5.18 -7.75
C VAL A 81 11.71 -4.73 -8.91
N TRP A 82 11.86 -3.48 -9.35
CA TRP A 82 11.17 -2.96 -10.54
C TRP A 82 12.07 -3.13 -11.75
N GLU A 83 11.54 -3.78 -12.78
CA GLU A 83 12.20 -3.86 -14.08
C GLU A 83 12.00 -2.55 -14.86
N ALA A 84 12.90 -2.27 -15.79
CA ALA A 84 12.90 -0.99 -16.51
C ALA A 84 11.63 -0.76 -17.36
N ASP A 85 10.99 -1.80 -17.84
CA ASP A 85 9.76 -1.77 -18.62
C ASP A 85 8.49 -1.60 -17.76
N GLU A 86 8.58 -1.83 -16.45
CA GLU A 86 7.50 -1.57 -15.49
C GLU A 86 7.39 -0.07 -15.12
N VAL A 87 8.44 0.71 -15.39
CA VAL A 87 8.55 2.11 -14.97
C VAL A 87 8.25 3.04 -16.15
N SER A 88 7.24 3.90 -15.99
CA SER A 88 6.90 4.90 -17.01
C SER A 88 8.02 5.90 -17.22
N GLN A 89 8.28 6.29 -18.48
CA GLN A 89 9.20 7.39 -18.81
C GLN A 89 8.79 8.72 -18.15
N ALA A 90 7.52 8.91 -17.81
CA ALA A 90 7.06 10.08 -17.05
C ALA A 90 7.67 10.17 -15.64
N SER A 91 8.23 9.08 -15.12
CA SER A 91 8.92 9.04 -13.82
C SER A 91 10.28 9.74 -13.83
N GLU A 92 10.90 9.93 -14.99
CA GLU A 92 12.21 10.57 -15.10
C GLU A 92 12.25 11.94 -14.38
N PRO A 93 13.38 12.25 -13.71
CA PRO A 93 14.62 11.48 -13.61
C PRO A 93 14.65 10.46 -12.45
N PHE A 94 13.53 10.13 -11.83
CA PHE A 94 13.41 9.17 -10.75
C PHE A 94 13.15 7.76 -11.29
N ARG A 95 13.95 6.79 -10.84
CA ARG A 95 13.73 5.35 -11.12
C ARG A 95 13.70 4.56 -9.82
N PRO A 96 12.58 3.89 -9.47
CA PRO A 96 12.57 2.92 -8.39
C PRO A 96 13.48 1.74 -8.77
N VAL A 97 14.17 1.18 -7.79
CA VAL A 97 15.05 0.02 -7.98
C VAL A 97 14.50 -1.17 -7.22
N SER A 98 14.38 -1.07 -5.91
CA SER A 98 13.84 -2.16 -5.10
C SER A 98 13.25 -1.65 -3.78
N ILE A 99 12.34 -2.45 -3.21
CA ILE A 99 11.86 -2.27 -1.85
C ILE A 99 12.05 -3.57 -1.09
N ARG A 100 12.47 -3.48 0.17
CA ARG A 100 12.74 -4.64 1.03
C ARG A 100 12.12 -4.43 2.40
N ILE A 101 11.52 -5.49 2.92
CA ILE A 101 11.12 -5.62 4.32
C ILE A 101 12.21 -6.41 5.02
N LYS A 102 12.71 -5.89 6.14
CA LYS A 102 13.82 -6.50 6.89
C LYS A 102 13.51 -6.59 8.37
N GLU A 103 13.99 -7.66 8.98
CA GLU A 103 14.12 -7.75 10.42
C GLU A 103 15.27 -6.87 10.91
N ARG A 104 15.36 -6.67 12.22
CA ARG A 104 16.48 -5.96 12.87
C ARG A 104 17.85 -6.59 12.55
N SER A 105 17.88 -7.89 12.32
CA SER A 105 19.09 -8.62 11.88
C SER A 105 19.60 -8.21 10.50
N GLY A 106 18.78 -7.51 9.71
CA GLY A 106 19.02 -7.20 8.30
C GLY A 106 18.53 -8.26 7.33
N LYS A 107 17.98 -9.38 7.82
CA LYS A 107 17.41 -10.44 6.98
C LYS A 107 16.15 -9.92 6.29
N VAL A 108 16.07 -10.13 4.99
CA VAL A 108 14.86 -9.88 4.19
C VAL A 108 13.81 -10.94 4.50
N THR A 109 12.57 -10.53 4.74
CA THR A 109 11.48 -11.43 5.13
C THR A 109 10.14 -10.86 4.67
N ASP A 110 9.19 -11.72 4.40
CA ASP A 110 7.78 -11.38 4.15
C ASP A 110 6.91 -11.52 5.42
N THR A 111 7.50 -12.01 6.51
CA THR A 111 6.81 -12.18 7.79
C THR A 111 7.69 -11.60 8.90
N VAL A 112 7.12 -10.66 9.66
CA VAL A 112 7.79 -9.97 10.75
C VAL A 112 7.09 -10.26 12.07
N ARG A 113 7.82 -10.15 13.19
CA ARG A 113 7.23 -10.26 14.52
C ARG A 113 6.79 -8.89 15.03
N SER A 114 5.61 -8.79 15.59
CA SER A 114 5.13 -7.54 16.18
C SER A 114 6.01 -7.04 17.34
N THR A 115 6.72 -7.94 18.01
CA THR A 115 7.63 -7.64 19.13
C THR A 115 9.00 -7.12 18.70
N GLU A 116 9.26 -7.03 17.42
CA GLU A 116 10.51 -6.54 16.85
C GLU A 116 10.26 -5.35 15.90
N PRO A 117 11.22 -4.41 15.79
CA PRO A 117 11.09 -3.33 14.82
C PRO A 117 11.16 -3.88 13.39
N VAL A 118 10.33 -3.31 12.51
CA VAL A 118 10.31 -3.61 11.08
C VAL A 118 11.08 -2.54 10.34
N ILE A 119 12.02 -2.95 9.50
CA ILE A 119 12.83 -2.03 8.71
C ILE A 119 12.38 -2.14 7.25
N ILE A 120 12.03 -1.01 6.67
CA ILE A 120 11.67 -0.88 5.27
C ILE A 120 12.73 -0.08 4.57
N GLU A 121 13.32 -0.65 3.50
CA GLU A 121 14.30 0.04 2.68
C GLU A 121 13.75 0.18 1.26
N PHE A 122 13.68 1.41 0.78
CA PHE A 122 13.31 1.72 -0.60
C PHE A 122 14.51 2.32 -1.33
N GLU A 123 15.01 1.60 -2.32
CA GLU A 123 16.15 1.95 -3.14
C GLU A 123 15.70 2.54 -4.47
N TYR A 124 16.30 3.65 -4.87
CA TYR A 124 15.99 4.34 -6.11
C TYR A 124 17.21 5.02 -6.71
N GLN A 125 17.13 5.34 -7.98
CA GLN A 125 18.15 6.04 -8.78
C GLN A 125 17.58 7.38 -9.24
N LEU A 126 18.41 8.42 -9.18
CA LEU A 126 18.17 9.70 -9.84
C LEU A 126 19.13 9.84 -11.02
N ASP A 127 18.60 10.01 -12.23
CA ASP A 127 19.41 10.17 -13.45
C ASP A 127 19.83 11.62 -13.69
N ALA A 128 19.18 12.57 -12.99
CA ALA A 128 19.54 14.00 -12.96
C ALA A 128 19.23 14.58 -11.57
N PRO A 129 19.81 15.74 -11.21
CA PRO A 129 19.51 16.40 -9.95
C PRO A 129 18.03 16.74 -9.81
N VAL A 130 17.48 16.55 -8.60
CA VAL A 130 16.08 16.89 -8.25
C VAL A 130 16.07 17.75 -7.01
N THR A 131 15.36 18.88 -7.07
CA THR A 131 15.15 19.76 -5.92
C THR A 131 13.75 19.53 -5.33
N GLY A 132 13.66 19.54 -4.00
CA GLY A 132 12.39 19.36 -3.27
C GLY A 132 11.84 17.94 -3.34
N LEU A 133 12.66 16.94 -3.64
CA LEU A 133 12.22 15.55 -3.69
C LEU A 133 11.87 15.05 -2.28
N ARG A 134 10.70 14.48 -2.19
CA ARG A 134 10.19 13.75 -1.02
C ARG A 134 9.95 12.31 -1.44
N VAL A 135 10.56 11.38 -0.75
CA VAL A 135 10.34 9.96 -0.95
C VAL A 135 9.67 9.42 0.30
N GLY A 136 8.52 8.85 0.11
CA GLY A 136 7.69 8.38 1.21
C GLY A 136 7.06 7.03 0.96
N MET A 137 6.55 6.49 2.02
CA MET A 137 5.78 5.26 2.03
C MET A 137 4.51 5.45 2.84
N TYR A 138 3.51 4.69 2.50
CA TYR A 138 2.27 4.60 3.24
C TYR A 138 1.91 3.13 3.45
N LEU A 139 1.45 2.87 4.65
CA LEU A 139 1.06 1.55 5.08
C LEU A 139 -0.46 1.46 5.16
N ASN A 140 -0.99 0.38 4.61
CA ASN A 140 -2.42 0.09 4.62
C ASN A 140 -2.67 -1.27 5.23
N THR A 141 -3.82 -1.42 5.88
CA THR A 141 -4.35 -2.74 6.26
C THR A 141 -4.85 -3.47 5.01
N MET A 142 -5.13 -4.77 5.12
CA MET A 142 -5.80 -5.56 4.09
C MET A 142 -7.15 -4.95 3.68
N ARG A 143 -7.79 -4.17 4.55
CA ARG A 143 -9.05 -3.47 4.25
C ARG A 143 -8.86 -2.16 3.49
N GLY A 144 -7.62 -1.79 3.15
CA GLY A 144 -7.27 -0.54 2.48
C GLY A 144 -7.37 0.69 3.39
N GLU A 145 -7.35 0.50 4.72
CA GLU A 145 -7.34 1.59 5.69
C GLU A 145 -5.90 2.06 5.89
N TYR A 146 -5.67 3.37 5.81
CA TYR A 146 -4.36 3.95 6.08
C TYR A 146 -3.98 3.79 7.55
N VAL A 147 -2.83 3.18 7.79
CA VAL A 147 -2.22 3.07 9.13
C VAL A 147 -1.38 4.30 9.43
N PHE A 148 -0.45 4.61 8.53
CA PHE A 148 0.35 5.85 8.55
C PHE A 148 0.96 6.16 7.19
N THR A 149 1.49 7.39 7.08
CA THR A 149 2.34 7.83 5.98
C THR A 149 3.60 8.44 6.57
N ALA A 150 4.77 8.13 6.01
CA ALA A 150 6.05 8.70 6.41
C ALA A 150 6.85 9.13 5.18
N PHE A 151 7.50 10.29 5.27
CA PHE A 151 8.42 10.78 4.26
C PHE A 151 9.83 10.93 4.85
N ASP A 152 10.83 10.71 4.04
CA ASP A 152 12.23 10.95 4.40
C ASP A 152 12.55 12.43 4.70
N THR A 153 11.60 13.31 4.44
CA THR A 153 11.66 14.75 4.70
C THR A 153 10.80 15.20 5.88
N ASP A 154 10.22 14.29 6.65
CA ASP A 154 9.45 14.63 7.85
C ASP A 154 10.37 15.13 8.98
N ASP A 155 11.63 14.74 8.99
CA ASP A 155 12.68 15.33 9.82
C ASP A 155 13.24 16.59 9.16
N ALA A 156 13.19 17.74 9.86
CA ALA A 156 13.63 19.03 9.33
C ALA A 156 15.13 19.04 8.96
N LYS A 157 15.98 18.34 9.71
CA LYS A 157 17.43 18.26 9.42
C LYS A 157 17.69 17.44 8.17
N GLN A 158 16.95 16.36 7.98
CA GLN A 158 17.03 15.57 6.74
C GLN A 158 16.51 16.36 5.55
N PHE A 159 15.45 17.15 5.71
CA PHE A 159 14.96 18.02 4.66
C PHE A 159 16.00 19.07 4.24
N GLU A 160 16.68 19.71 5.19
CA GLU A 160 17.77 20.66 4.90
C GLU A 160 18.94 20.00 4.16
N GLN A 161 19.31 18.79 4.57
CA GLN A 161 20.42 18.04 3.99
C GLN A 161 20.09 17.48 2.59
N PHE A 162 18.85 17.03 2.37
CA PHE A 162 18.43 16.32 1.16
C PHE A 162 17.41 17.09 0.32
N GLY A 163 17.20 18.37 0.59
CA GLY A 163 16.29 19.21 -0.19
C GLY A 163 16.67 19.35 -1.66
N ALA A 164 17.96 19.21 -1.99
CA ALA A 164 18.45 19.04 -3.35
C ALA A 164 19.30 17.76 -3.41
N ARG A 165 18.91 16.81 -4.26
CA ARG A 165 19.62 15.55 -4.45
C ARG A 165 20.29 15.53 -5.82
N ALA A 166 21.58 15.26 -5.85
CA ALA A 166 22.34 15.06 -7.08
C ALA A 166 21.87 13.78 -7.81
N ALA A 167 22.29 13.62 -9.05
CA ALA A 167 22.19 12.32 -9.72
C ALA A 167 22.99 11.28 -8.93
N GLY A 168 22.40 10.08 -8.75
CA GLY A 168 23.01 9.03 -7.95
C GLY A 168 21.99 8.01 -7.43
N ARG A 169 22.48 7.04 -6.68
CA ARG A 169 21.69 5.96 -6.07
C ARG A 169 21.47 6.25 -4.60
N TYR A 170 20.24 6.06 -4.14
CA TYR A 170 19.78 6.41 -2.81
C TYR A 170 19.01 5.26 -2.17
N VAL A 171 19.03 5.21 -0.85
CA VAL A 171 18.19 4.32 -0.05
C VAL A 171 17.45 5.17 0.99
N SER A 172 16.13 5.20 0.91
CA SER A 172 15.28 5.73 1.99
C SER A 172 14.91 4.59 2.92
N ARG A 173 15.15 4.81 4.23
CA ARG A 173 14.90 3.81 5.26
C ARG A 173 13.85 4.32 6.25
N CYS A 174 12.85 3.49 6.52
CA CYS A 174 11.86 3.69 7.57
C CYS A 174 11.98 2.55 8.58
N GLU A 175 12.07 2.88 9.86
CA GLU A 175 12.03 1.92 10.94
C GLU A 175 10.72 2.09 11.70
N ILE A 176 9.91 1.03 11.72
CA ILE A 176 8.64 0.99 12.45
C ILE A 176 8.93 0.32 13.78
N PRO A 177 8.67 0.99 14.92
CA PRO A 177 8.91 0.42 16.24
C PRO A 177 8.13 -0.87 16.50
N ALA A 178 8.64 -1.70 17.40
CA ALA A 178 7.95 -2.87 17.90
C ALA A 178 6.60 -2.50 18.57
N ASP A 179 5.73 -3.50 18.70
CA ASP A 179 4.46 -3.43 19.43
C ASP A 179 3.41 -2.46 18.87
N LEU A 180 3.56 -2.04 17.60
CA LEU A 180 2.58 -1.19 16.91
C LEU A 180 1.56 -1.97 16.07
N PHE A 181 1.88 -3.18 15.65
CA PHE A 181 1.04 -3.96 14.75
C PHE A 181 0.21 -5.00 15.46
N ASN A 182 -1.03 -5.16 15.00
CA ASN A 182 -1.82 -6.37 15.24
C ASN A 182 -1.43 -7.45 14.23
N GLU A 183 -1.86 -8.70 14.52
CA GLU A 183 -1.74 -9.80 13.57
C GLU A 183 -2.49 -9.48 12.28
N GLY A 184 -1.85 -9.74 11.15
CA GLY A 184 -2.48 -9.57 9.85
C GLY A 184 -1.51 -9.25 8.74
N ARG A 185 -2.07 -9.08 7.56
CA ARG A 185 -1.33 -8.68 6.36
C ARG A 185 -1.44 -7.18 6.14
N TYR A 186 -0.30 -6.57 5.87
CA TYR A 186 -0.18 -5.14 5.60
C TYR A 186 0.38 -4.92 4.20
N TYR A 187 -0.06 -3.85 3.57
CA TYR A 187 0.36 -3.43 2.23
C TYR A 187 1.08 -2.11 2.30
N LEU A 188 2.22 -2.05 1.66
CA LEU A 188 3.06 -0.88 1.62
C LEU A 188 3.07 -0.28 0.23
N GLY A 189 2.69 0.97 0.11
CA GLY A 189 2.85 1.77 -1.08
C GLY A 189 4.02 2.72 -0.96
N VAL A 190 4.54 3.17 -2.09
CA VAL A 190 5.64 4.14 -2.19
C VAL A 190 5.26 5.31 -3.08
N ASN A 191 5.80 6.48 -2.73
CA ASN A 191 5.58 7.73 -3.46
C ASN A 191 6.90 8.50 -3.56
N ALA A 192 7.18 9.06 -4.74
CA ALA A 192 8.26 10.01 -4.95
C ALA A 192 7.70 11.24 -5.65
N SER A 193 7.82 12.40 -5.01
CA SER A 193 7.24 13.66 -5.53
C SER A 193 8.05 14.88 -5.08
N SER A 194 8.00 15.96 -5.86
CA SER A 194 8.32 17.31 -5.40
C SER A 194 7.01 18.05 -5.16
N PHE A 195 6.77 18.49 -3.92
CA PHE A 195 5.49 19.04 -3.50
C PHE A 195 5.06 20.23 -4.37
N GLY A 196 3.84 20.18 -4.88
CA GLY A 196 3.27 21.22 -5.75
C GLY A 196 3.91 21.32 -7.15
N VAL A 197 4.88 20.46 -7.48
CA VAL A 197 5.60 20.49 -8.76
C VAL A 197 5.32 19.26 -9.60
N LYS A 198 5.74 18.10 -9.15
CA LYS A 198 5.64 16.85 -9.92
C LYS A 198 5.58 15.62 -9.01
N ARG A 199 4.71 14.66 -9.35
CA ARG A 199 4.80 13.28 -8.87
C ARG A 199 5.63 12.50 -9.88
N TYR A 200 6.75 11.97 -9.43
CA TYR A 200 7.64 11.16 -10.26
C TYR A 200 7.19 9.71 -10.31
N PHE A 201 6.87 9.14 -9.14
CA PHE A 201 6.53 7.73 -9.01
C PHE A 201 5.47 7.53 -7.93
N MET A 202 4.60 6.57 -8.13
CA MET A 202 3.63 6.08 -7.15
C MET A 202 3.28 4.63 -7.46
N ASP A 203 3.41 3.78 -6.46
CA ASP A 203 2.93 2.41 -6.48
C ASP A 203 2.18 2.17 -5.18
N GLU A 204 0.87 1.97 -5.28
CA GLU A 204 -0.02 1.88 -4.11
C GLU A 204 0.12 0.55 -3.36
N ASN A 205 0.61 -0.48 -4.04
CA ASN A 205 0.76 -1.83 -3.50
C ASN A 205 2.14 -2.38 -3.87
N ALA A 206 3.20 -1.64 -3.52
CA ALA A 206 4.57 -1.98 -3.90
C ALA A 206 5.01 -3.32 -3.32
N ILE A 207 4.69 -3.59 -2.05
CA ILE A 207 5.01 -4.85 -1.38
C ILE A 207 4.02 -5.11 -0.23
N SER A 208 3.88 -6.36 0.19
CA SER A 208 3.12 -6.74 1.39
C SER A 208 3.96 -7.59 2.33
N PHE A 209 3.57 -7.61 3.60
CA PHE A 209 4.16 -8.48 4.61
C PHE A 209 3.11 -8.90 5.64
N ASN A 210 3.38 -10.01 6.31
CA ASN A 210 2.56 -10.54 7.38
C ASN A 210 3.18 -10.17 8.74
N VAL A 211 2.32 -9.88 9.71
CA VAL A 211 2.74 -9.66 11.09
C VAL A 211 2.29 -10.85 11.94
N ASP A 212 3.27 -11.48 12.58
CA ASP A 212 3.08 -12.54 13.58
C ASP A 212 3.15 -11.93 14.98
N ILE A 213 2.11 -12.13 15.78
CA ILE A 213 2.03 -11.65 17.16
C ILE A 213 2.52 -12.66 18.18
N SER A 214 3.09 -13.80 17.77
CA SER A 214 3.61 -14.81 18.68
C SER A 214 4.63 -14.21 19.62
N GLY A 215 4.36 -14.34 20.93
CA GLY A 215 5.20 -13.76 21.99
C GLY A 215 4.89 -12.30 22.35
N ALA A 216 3.92 -11.65 21.67
CA ALA A 216 3.50 -10.30 22.02
C ALA A 216 2.76 -10.28 23.38
N PRO A 217 2.89 -9.19 24.17
CA PRO A 217 2.10 -9.01 25.38
C PRO A 217 0.61 -9.09 25.06
N GLY A 218 -0.14 -9.94 25.74
CA GLY A 218 -1.58 -10.08 25.58
C GLY A 218 -2.03 -11.16 24.59
N THR A 219 -1.15 -11.90 23.93
CA THR A 219 -1.52 -13.09 23.13
C THR A 219 -2.15 -14.21 23.96
N GLN A 220 -1.99 -14.16 25.26
CA GLN A 220 -2.64 -15.07 26.22
C GLN A 220 -4.11 -14.70 26.55
N TRP A 221 -4.58 -13.55 26.07
CA TRP A 221 -5.96 -13.10 26.28
C TRP A 221 -6.78 -13.40 25.02
N PRO A 222 -7.97 -14.04 25.15
CA PRO A 222 -8.78 -14.40 23.99
C PRO A 222 -9.49 -13.23 23.33
N GLU A 223 -9.34 -12.01 23.82
CA GLU A 223 -9.98 -10.82 23.28
C GLU A 223 -9.18 -10.27 22.10
N LEU A 224 -9.84 -10.11 20.96
CA LEU A 224 -9.28 -9.40 19.81
C LEU A 224 -8.99 -7.96 20.20
N ARG A 225 -7.73 -7.56 20.09
CA ARG A 225 -7.36 -6.15 20.20
C ARG A 225 -7.99 -5.40 19.02
N GLN A 226 -8.72 -4.32 19.31
CA GLN A 226 -9.21 -3.41 18.31
C GLN A 226 -8.09 -2.40 18.00
N GLY A 227 -7.76 -2.25 16.73
CA GLY A 227 -6.76 -1.31 16.24
C GLY A 227 -6.17 -1.79 14.92
N PRO A 228 -5.42 -0.89 14.25
CA PRO A 228 -4.78 -1.22 12.98
C PRO A 228 -3.75 -2.34 13.13
#